data_26eae7ef1d887952fc5a47057940e393
#
_entry.id   26eae7ef1d887952fc5a47057940e393
#
_cell.length_a   1.000
_cell.length_b   1.000
_cell.length_c   1.000
_cell.angle_alpha   90.00
_cell.angle_beta   90.00
_cell.angle_gamma   90.00
#
_symmetry.space_group_name_H-M   'P 1'
#
loop_
_entity.id
_entity.type
_entity.pdbx_description
1 polymer ?
#
loop_
_entity_poly.entity_id
_entity_poly.type
_entity_poly.pdbx_seq_one_letter_code
_entity_poly.pdbx_strand_id
1 'polypeptide(L)'
;AVANAEKLDIWTDVSGIFTANPKIVKQSQPIDFLSYKEAMELSHFGAKVLYPPTVKPVMDKNIPISIKNTFDSESKGTLISSNFNTKTIVKGITHIEDIALLTIEGSGMIGIPGFSKKLFEEISNNNINIIMITQASSEHSICIGIQKSEAERAKKLVDEAFKYEIESFILNPCRIESKLSIIALVGDKMKNHQGISGKMFSALGKNNINVKAISQGSSERNITAVIEENDVKKAINTLHERFFEQNIKQINLFIVGIGNVGSKLLNQINQQSEYLKNKLKLKLRVIAISNSKKMIFNENGIDLENYNSKIISGDDTNIENFISKARKLNLRNSVFVDNTASSEISKTYKHFLKNNINVVTCNK
;
A
#
# COMPACT_ATOMS: atom_id res chain seq x y z
N ALA A 1 8.75 3.73 -33.25
CA ALA A 1 10.02 3.00 -33.57
C ALA A 1 10.16 2.76 -35.07
N VAL A 2 9.17 2.19 -35.73
CA VAL A 2 9.22 1.92 -37.20
C VAL A 2 9.29 3.23 -37.99
N ALA A 3 8.52 4.24 -37.62
CA ALA A 3 8.47 5.54 -38.26
C ALA A 3 9.67 6.46 -37.93
N ASN A 4 10.66 6.01 -37.15
CA ASN A 4 11.78 6.82 -36.68
C ASN A 4 11.36 8.15 -36.05
N ALA A 5 10.26 8.11 -35.26
CA ALA A 5 9.73 9.28 -34.59
C ALA A 5 10.74 9.82 -33.55
N GLU A 6 10.79 11.12 -33.39
CA GLU A 6 11.66 11.79 -32.41
C GLU A 6 11.12 11.64 -30.98
N LYS A 7 9.80 11.45 -30.84
CA LYS A 7 9.10 11.37 -29.55
C LYS A 7 7.79 10.61 -29.69
N LEU A 8 7.36 9.94 -28.61
CA LEU A 8 6.05 9.32 -28.46
C LEU A 8 5.26 10.05 -27.39
N ASP A 9 4.17 10.73 -27.75
CA ASP A 9 3.24 11.31 -26.81
C ASP A 9 2.03 10.40 -26.60
N ILE A 10 1.78 10.00 -25.35
CA ILE A 10 0.64 9.18 -24.94
C ILE A 10 -0.33 10.10 -24.17
N TRP A 11 -1.50 10.31 -24.75
CA TRP A 11 -2.56 11.09 -24.15
C TRP A 11 -3.53 10.17 -23.39
N THR A 12 -3.80 10.50 -22.13
CA THR A 12 -4.64 9.72 -21.22
C THR A 12 -5.47 10.67 -20.33
N ASP A 13 -6.24 10.10 -19.41
CA ASP A 13 -7.10 10.84 -18.47
C ASP A 13 -6.36 11.29 -17.17
N VAL A 14 -5.05 11.02 -17.08
CA VAL A 14 -4.23 11.38 -15.92
C VAL A 14 -3.02 12.21 -16.31
N SER A 15 -2.57 13.10 -15.42
CA SER A 15 -1.45 14.02 -15.65
C SER A 15 -0.08 13.35 -15.46
N GLY A 16 0.09 12.11 -15.97
CA GLY A 16 1.34 11.36 -15.88
C GLY A 16 1.30 10.17 -14.93
N ILE A 17 2.47 9.61 -14.62
CA ILE A 17 2.64 8.58 -13.61
C ILE A 17 2.86 9.25 -12.26
N PHE A 18 2.15 8.80 -11.23
CA PHE A 18 2.17 9.40 -9.90
C PHE A 18 3.07 8.61 -8.95
N THR A 19 3.54 9.27 -7.88
CA THR A 19 4.34 8.66 -6.80
C THR A 19 3.59 7.56 -6.05
N ALA A 20 2.26 7.56 -6.08
CA ALA A 20 1.35 6.49 -5.66
C ALA A 20 0.00 6.69 -6.34
N ASN A 21 -0.89 5.71 -6.25
CA ASN A 21 -2.25 5.83 -6.79
C ASN A 21 -3.01 7.01 -6.13
N PRO A 22 -3.39 8.07 -6.88
CA PRO A 22 -4.03 9.26 -6.32
C PRO A 22 -5.42 9.00 -5.73
N LYS A 23 -6.08 7.91 -6.10
CA LYS A 23 -7.34 7.46 -5.49
C LYS A 23 -7.14 6.97 -4.06
N ILE A 24 -5.94 6.48 -3.72
CA ILE A 24 -5.57 5.96 -2.39
C ILE A 24 -4.81 7.03 -1.60
N VAL A 25 -3.85 7.71 -2.22
CA VAL A 25 -2.98 8.72 -1.60
C VAL A 25 -3.27 10.08 -2.23
N LYS A 26 -3.99 10.93 -1.52
CA LYS A 26 -4.34 12.27 -2.02
C LYS A 26 -3.15 13.23 -2.13
N GLN A 27 -2.05 12.95 -1.43
CA GLN A 27 -0.80 13.70 -1.47
C GLN A 27 0.14 13.21 -2.57
N SER A 28 -0.26 12.21 -3.36
CA SER A 28 0.54 11.75 -4.49
C SER A 28 0.75 12.86 -5.52
N GLN A 29 1.93 12.88 -6.08
CA GLN A 29 2.34 13.91 -7.05
C GLN A 29 2.74 13.24 -8.36
N PRO A 30 2.54 13.90 -9.50
CA PRO A 30 3.08 13.44 -10.77
C PRO A 30 4.61 13.34 -10.69
N ILE A 31 5.17 12.32 -11.31
CA ILE A 31 6.61 12.13 -11.43
C ILE A 31 7.06 12.79 -12.72
N ASP A 32 7.90 13.83 -12.62
CA ASP A 32 8.36 14.57 -13.81
C ASP A 32 9.17 13.67 -14.78
N PHE A 33 10.03 12.81 -14.22
CA PHE A 33 10.97 12.01 -15.00
C PHE A 33 11.11 10.59 -14.49
N LEU A 34 11.05 9.62 -15.42
CA LEU A 34 11.29 8.19 -15.17
C LEU A 34 12.26 7.63 -16.20
N SER A 35 13.06 6.65 -15.79
CA SER A 35 13.73 5.77 -16.77
C SER A 35 12.70 4.83 -17.41
N TYR A 36 13.01 4.26 -18.59
CA TYR A 36 12.17 3.22 -19.19
C TYR A 36 11.97 2.03 -18.25
N LYS A 37 13.01 1.66 -17.50
CA LYS A 37 12.98 0.54 -16.56
C LYS A 37 12.06 0.84 -15.37
N GLU A 38 12.18 2.03 -14.77
CA GLU A 38 11.26 2.48 -13.70
C GLU A 38 9.82 2.50 -14.17
N ALA A 39 9.56 3.01 -15.39
CA ALA A 39 8.22 3.05 -15.95
C ALA A 39 7.64 1.65 -16.21
N MET A 40 8.46 0.70 -16.69
CA MET A 40 8.04 -0.70 -16.83
C MET A 40 7.74 -1.37 -15.48
N GLU A 41 8.58 -1.17 -14.46
CA GLU A 41 8.37 -1.72 -13.11
C GLU A 41 7.08 -1.17 -12.49
N LEU A 42 6.87 0.15 -12.52
CA LEU A 42 5.64 0.77 -12.03
C LEU A 42 4.40 0.23 -12.74
N SER A 43 4.49 0.05 -14.07
CA SER A 43 3.36 -0.45 -14.86
C SER A 43 3.09 -1.93 -14.61
N HIS A 44 4.14 -2.74 -14.40
CA HIS A 44 4.01 -4.15 -14.05
C HIS A 44 3.28 -4.34 -12.72
N PHE A 45 3.61 -3.53 -11.73
CA PHE A 45 3.01 -3.61 -10.40
C PHE A 45 1.73 -2.78 -10.22
N GLY A 46 1.06 -2.36 -11.29
CA GLY A 46 -0.32 -1.84 -11.23
C GLY A 46 -0.53 -0.38 -11.62
N ALA A 47 0.49 0.37 -12.01
CA ALA A 47 0.30 1.69 -12.61
C ALA A 47 -0.20 1.53 -14.07
N LYS A 48 -1.50 1.40 -14.25
CA LYS A 48 -2.17 1.08 -15.54
C LYS A 48 -2.07 2.17 -16.62
N VAL A 49 -1.15 3.13 -16.49
CA VAL A 49 -1.00 4.25 -17.42
C VAL A 49 -0.23 3.86 -18.68
N LEU A 50 0.63 2.85 -18.58
CA LEU A 50 1.50 2.41 -19.67
C LEU A 50 1.41 0.89 -19.80
N TYR A 51 1.33 0.41 -21.05
CA TYR A 51 1.39 -1.02 -21.32
C TYR A 51 2.84 -1.44 -21.55
N PRO A 52 3.47 -2.27 -20.67
CA PRO A 52 4.90 -2.55 -20.70
C PRO A 52 5.45 -3.02 -22.07
N PRO A 53 4.76 -3.88 -22.86
CA PRO A 53 5.23 -4.28 -24.18
C PRO A 53 5.41 -3.13 -25.18
N THR A 54 4.70 -2.00 -25.01
CA THR A 54 4.85 -0.84 -25.91
C THR A 54 6.12 -0.03 -25.64
N VAL A 55 6.72 -0.19 -24.47
CA VAL A 55 7.94 0.53 -24.06
C VAL A 55 9.17 -0.02 -24.76
N LYS A 56 9.28 -1.33 -24.91
CA LYS A 56 10.48 -1.98 -25.44
C LYS A 56 10.92 -1.46 -26.83
N PRO A 57 10.05 -1.35 -27.86
CA PRO A 57 10.45 -0.87 -29.17
C PRO A 57 10.97 0.57 -29.20
N VAL A 58 10.46 1.44 -28.30
CA VAL A 58 10.92 2.83 -28.23
C VAL A 58 12.16 2.97 -27.34
N MET A 59 12.31 2.14 -26.32
CA MET A 59 13.51 2.04 -25.51
C MET A 59 14.73 1.61 -26.32
N ASP A 60 14.60 0.60 -27.18
CA ASP A 60 15.67 0.09 -28.02
C ASP A 60 16.20 1.15 -29.00
N LYS A 61 15.37 2.13 -29.36
CA LYS A 61 15.73 3.27 -30.21
C LYS A 61 15.95 4.57 -29.44
N ASN A 62 15.94 4.55 -28.13
CA ASN A 62 16.05 5.74 -27.25
C ASN A 62 15.03 6.86 -27.58
N ILE A 63 13.85 6.51 -28.05
CA ILE A 63 12.77 7.47 -28.35
C ILE A 63 12.08 7.85 -27.04
N PRO A 64 12.11 9.11 -26.59
CA PRO A 64 11.44 9.53 -25.34
C PRO A 64 9.92 9.39 -25.43
N ILE A 65 9.30 9.02 -24.30
CA ILE A 65 7.85 8.93 -24.16
C ILE A 65 7.39 10.05 -23.23
N SER A 66 6.36 10.79 -23.63
CA SER A 66 5.64 11.70 -22.73
C SER A 66 4.24 11.18 -22.46
N ILE A 67 3.86 11.14 -21.19
CA ILE A 67 2.49 10.85 -20.78
C ILE A 67 1.83 12.17 -20.41
N LYS A 68 0.75 12.50 -21.11
CA LYS A 68 0.05 13.79 -21.03
C LYS A 68 -1.42 13.59 -20.71
N ASN A 69 -2.02 14.60 -20.08
CA ASN A 69 -3.45 14.58 -19.74
C ASN A 69 -4.26 15.25 -20.86
N THR A 70 -5.23 14.53 -21.42
CA THR A 70 -6.12 15.04 -22.46
C THR A 70 -7.02 16.17 -21.95
N PHE A 71 -7.36 16.16 -20.65
CA PHE A 71 -8.24 17.16 -20.02
C PHE A 71 -7.47 18.32 -19.36
N ASP A 72 -6.11 18.24 -19.33
CA ASP A 72 -5.24 19.27 -18.75
C ASP A 72 -3.96 19.37 -19.59
N SER A 73 -4.04 20.08 -20.72
CA SER A 73 -2.94 20.25 -21.68
C SER A 73 -1.75 21.03 -21.12
N GLU A 74 -1.98 21.86 -20.09
CA GLU A 74 -0.94 22.64 -19.43
C GLU A 74 -0.11 21.81 -18.45
N SER A 75 -0.61 20.66 -18.06
CA SER A 75 0.15 19.72 -17.21
C SER A 75 1.41 19.24 -17.90
N LYS A 76 2.55 19.32 -17.21
CA LYS A 76 3.84 18.83 -17.73
C LYS A 76 3.84 17.32 -18.04
N GLY A 77 3.01 16.55 -17.33
CA GLY A 77 2.96 15.11 -17.45
C GLY A 77 4.23 14.43 -16.95
N THR A 78 4.48 13.20 -17.42
CA THR A 78 5.69 12.42 -17.10
C THR A 78 6.52 12.20 -18.37
N LEU A 79 7.80 12.55 -18.33
CA LEU A 79 8.76 12.23 -19.40
C LEU A 79 9.55 10.98 -19.05
N ILE A 80 9.59 10.00 -19.97
CA ILE A 80 10.30 8.73 -19.83
C ILE A 80 11.43 8.70 -20.85
N SER A 81 12.68 8.53 -20.38
CA SER A 81 13.88 8.52 -21.24
C SER A 81 15.04 7.82 -20.54
N SER A 82 16.10 7.49 -21.28
CA SER A 82 17.34 6.91 -20.74
C SER A 82 18.23 7.91 -19.99
N ASN A 83 18.11 9.21 -20.23
CA ASN A 83 19.11 10.23 -19.88
C ASN A 83 18.69 11.20 -18.78
N PHE A 84 18.18 10.71 -17.62
CA PHE A 84 17.89 11.61 -16.51
C PHE A 84 18.64 11.28 -15.24
N ASN A 85 19.33 12.27 -14.70
CA ASN A 85 19.95 12.21 -13.39
C ASN A 85 19.05 12.90 -12.35
N THR A 86 18.07 12.17 -11.82
CA THR A 86 17.24 12.69 -10.72
C THR A 86 17.87 12.37 -9.37
N LYS A 87 17.70 13.24 -8.38
CA LYS A 87 18.18 13.00 -7.01
C LYS A 87 17.30 12.02 -6.21
N THR A 88 16.10 11.73 -6.69
CA THR A 88 15.11 10.93 -6.00
C THR A 88 15.47 9.44 -6.08
N ILE A 89 15.55 8.77 -4.93
CA ILE A 89 15.97 7.36 -4.80
C ILE A 89 14.78 6.43 -5.11
N VAL A 90 13.63 6.67 -4.46
CA VAL A 90 12.38 5.97 -4.70
C VAL A 90 11.51 6.83 -5.60
N LYS A 91 11.03 6.28 -6.70
CA LYS A 91 10.20 6.99 -7.69
C LYS A 91 8.71 6.85 -7.43
N GLY A 92 8.29 5.66 -7.05
CA GLY A 92 6.87 5.40 -6.83
C GLY A 92 6.63 4.19 -5.96
N ILE A 93 5.38 4.15 -5.47
CA ILE A 93 4.80 3.03 -4.74
C ILE A 93 3.61 2.55 -5.51
N THR A 94 3.56 1.27 -5.77
CA THR A 94 2.46 0.66 -6.51
C THR A 94 1.98 -0.62 -5.83
N HIS A 95 0.87 -1.19 -6.28
CA HIS A 95 0.31 -2.41 -5.72
C HIS A 95 -0.47 -3.19 -6.76
N ILE A 96 -0.57 -4.50 -6.52
CA ILE A 96 -1.44 -5.42 -7.26
C ILE A 96 -2.40 -6.03 -6.25
N GLU A 97 -3.69 -5.92 -6.52
CA GLU A 97 -4.77 -6.51 -5.73
C GLU A 97 -5.08 -7.93 -6.21
N ASP A 98 -5.95 -8.65 -5.48
CA ASP A 98 -6.44 -9.98 -5.82
C ASP A 98 -5.33 -11.01 -6.05
N ILE A 99 -4.36 -11.05 -5.13
CA ILE A 99 -3.27 -12.02 -5.13
C ILE A 99 -3.58 -13.19 -4.22
N ALA A 100 -3.16 -14.37 -4.65
CA ALA A 100 -3.05 -15.55 -3.81
C ALA A 100 -1.60 -16.03 -3.79
N LEU A 101 -1.12 -16.46 -2.63
CA LEU A 101 0.13 -17.20 -2.47
C LEU A 101 -0.17 -18.69 -2.52
N LEU A 102 0.55 -19.39 -3.39
CA LEU A 102 0.53 -20.82 -3.54
C LEU A 102 1.89 -21.35 -3.07
N THR A 103 1.87 -22.21 -2.05
CA THR A 103 3.08 -22.72 -1.41
C THR A 103 3.14 -24.23 -1.48
N ILE A 104 4.23 -24.76 -2.01
CA ILE A 104 4.65 -26.15 -1.82
C ILE A 104 5.73 -26.20 -0.76
N GLU A 105 5.61 -27.13 0.16
CA GLU A 105 6.57 -27.31 1.25
C GLU A 105 6.71 -28.79 1.66
N GLY A 106 7.91 -29.19 2.04
CA GLY A 106 8.17 -30.52 2.56
C GLY A 106 9.64 -30.75 2.86
N SER A 107 9.92 -31.55 3.89
CA SER A 107 11.28 -31.90 4.30
C SER A 107 12.04 -32.71 3.24
N GLY A 108 11.32 -33.38 2.35
CA GLY A 108 11.90 -34.14 1.25
C GLY A 108 12.36 -33.34 0.05
N MET A 109 12.18 -32.00 0.06
CA MET A 109 12.69 -31.13 -1.00
C MET A 109 14.20 -30.84 -0.88
N ILE A 110 14.77 -30.98 0.32
CA ILE A 110 16.13 -30.53 0.63
C ILE A 110 17.15 -31.31 -0.19
N GLY A 111 17.99 -30.60 -0.93
CA GLY A 111 19.08 -31.20 -1.71
C GLY A 111 18.63 -32.08 -2.89
N ILE A 112 17.33 -32.15 -3.20
CA ILE A 112 16.80 -32.90 -4.33
C ILE A 112 16.50 -31.95 -5.49
N PRO A 113 17.23 -32.01 -6.61
CA PRO A 113 16.97 -31.14 -7.75
C PRO A 113 15.68 -31.54 -8.48
N GLY A 114 15.02 -30.53 -9.07
CA GLY A 114 13.90 -30.77 -9.99
C GLY A 114 12.53 -30.28 -9.50
N PHE A 115 12.32 -30.03 -8.22
CA PHE A 115 11.03 -29.54 -7.70
C PHE A 115 10.61 -28.21 -8.35
N SER A 116 11.53 -27.23 -8.43
CA SER A 116 11.26 -25.95 -9.07
C SER A 116 10.92 -26.13 -10.55
N LYS A 117 11.67 -26.98 -11.29
CA LYS A 117 11.38 -27.30 -12.70
C LYS A 117 9.95 -27.80 -12.84
N LYS A 118 9.57 -28.85 -12.08
CA LYS A 118 8.29 -29.52 -12.15
C LYS A 118 7.13 -28.54 -11.82
N LEU A 119 7.31 -27.70 -10.77
CA LEU A 119 6.32 -26.66 -10.43
C LEU A 119 6.12 -25.65 -11.56
N PHE A 120 7.22 -25.05 -12.08
CA PHE A 120 7.11 -24.00 -13.08
C PHE A 120 6.67 -24.54 -14.44
N GLU A 121 7.04 -25.74 -14.80
CA GLU A 121 6.59 -26.43 -16.01
C GLU A 121 5.08 -26.64 -15.96
N GLU A 122 4.53 -27.15 -14.84
CA GLU A 122 3.11 -27.37 -14.69
C GLU A 122 2.29 -26.06 -14.75
N ILE A 123 2.74 -25.03 -14.06
CA ILE A 123 2.09 -23.71 -14.07
C ILE A 123 2.13 -23.08 -15.46
N SER A 124 3.29 -23.16 -16.14
CA SER A 124 3.49 -22.61 -17.50
C SER A 124 2.65 -23.33 -18.55
N ASN A 125 2.64 -24.67 -18.55
CA ASN A 125 1.88 -25.48 -19.50
C ASN A 125 0.38 -25.21 -19.43
N ASN A 126 -0.08 -24.76 -18.27
CA ASN A 126 -1.48 -24.39 -18.05
C ASN A 126 -1.76 -22.89 -18.21
N ASN A 127 -0.81 -22.11 -18.76
CA ASN A 127 -0.94 -20.67 -19.02
C ASN A 127 -1.29 -19.84 -17.76
N ILE A 128 -0.83 -20.24 -16.57
CA ILE A 128 -0.98 -19.48 -15.34
C ILE A 128 0.21 -18.54 -15.19
N ASN A 129 -0.05 -17.25 -15.09
CA ASN A 129 1.00 -16.24 -14.92
C ASN A 129 1.48 -16.16 -13.47
N ILE A 130 2.80 -16.27 -13.27
CA ILE A 130 3.45 -16.08 -11.98
C ILE A 130 3.86 -14.61 -11.85
N ILE A 131 3.35 -13.95 -10.80
CA ILE A 131 3.60 -12.52 -10.54
C ILE A 131 4.81 -12.34 -9.63
N MET A 132 5.01 -13.26 -8.68
CA MET A 132 6.10 -13.21 -7.72
C MET A 132 6.56 -14.63 -7.38
N ILE A 133 7.87 -14.77 -7.15
CA ILE A 133 8.47 -16.01 -6.67
C ILE A 133 9.28 -15.67 -5.41
N THR A 134 9.13 -16.47 -4.37
CA THR A 134 10.00 -16.43 -3.21
C THR A 134 10.30 -17.85 -2.74
N GLN A 135 11.56 -18.10 -2.42
CA GLN A 135 12.05 -19.37 -1.91
C GLN A 135 12.92 -19.12 -0.69
N ALA A 136 12.65 -19.82 0.40
CA ALA A 136 13.49 -19.76 1.56
C ALA A 136 14.83 -20.46 1.29
N SER A 137 15.91 -19.96 1.88
CA SER A 137 17.26 -20.50 1.73
C SER A 137 17.43 -21.95 2.22
N SER A 138 16.48 -22.43 3.03
CA SER A 138 16.44 -23.80 3.54
C SER A 138 15.95 -24.84 2.53
N GLU A 139 15.57 -24.45 1.31
CA GLU A 139 15.03 -25.32 0.25
C GLU A 139 13.77 -26.13 0.66
N HIS A 140 13.18 -25.82 1.83
CA HIS A 140 11.99 -26.53 2.34
C HIS A 140 10.69 -26.10 1.67
N SER A 141 10.66 -24.93 1.03
CA SER A 141 9.44 -24.40 0.44
C SER A 141 9.70 -23.51 -0.75
N ILE A 142 8.77 -23.56 -1.71
CA ILE A 142 8.67 -22.61 -2.82
C ILE A 142 7.29 -21.97 -2.74
N CYS A 143 7.26 -20.65 -2.76
CA CYS A 143 6.03 -19.88 -2.74
C CYS A 143 5.94 -19.02 -3.98
N ILE A 144 4.82 -19.09 -4.70
CA ILE A 144 4.54 -18.26 -5.86
C ILE A 144 3.30 -17.40 -5.62
N GLY A 145 3.36 -16.16 -6.09
CA GLY A 145 2.22 -15.24 -6.13
C GLY A 145 1.56 -15.30 -7.49
N ILE A 146 0.26 -15.57 -7.52
CA ILE A 146 -0.56 -15.66 -8.73
C ILE A 146 -1.85 -14.85 -8.54
N GLN A 147 -2.61 -14.65 -9.62
CA GLN A 147 -3.95 -14.06 -9.52
C GLN A 147 -4.87 -14.98 -8.72
N LYS A 148 -5.65 -14.40 -7.83
CA LYS A 148 -6.61 -15.12 -6.96
C LYS A 148 -7.61 -15.98 -7.75
N SER A 149 -8.03 -15.52 -8.93
CA SER A 149 -8.92 -16.26 -9.81
C SER A 149 -8.37 -17.61 -10.28
N GLU A 150 -7.03 -17.74 -10.35
CA GLU A 150 -6.35 -18.96 -10.80
C GLU A 150 -5.95 -19.89 -9.63
N ALA A 151 -6.12 -19.45 -8.37
CA ALA A 151 -5.53 -20.12 -7.22
C ALA A 151 -5.99 -21.57 -7.04
N GLU A 152 -7.30 -21.81 -7.08
CA GLU A 152 -7.85 -23.17 -6.91
C GLU A 152 -7.50 -24.10 -8.07
N ARG A 153 -7.46 -23.56 -9.29
CA ARG A 153 -7.03 -24.29 -10.48
C ARG A 153 -5.55 -24.66 -10.37
N ALA A 154 -4.70 -23.70 -10.02
CA ALA A 154 -3.27 -23.93 -9.83
C ALA A 154 -3.00 -24.98 -8.74
N LYS A 155 -3.70 -24.91 -7.60
CA LYS A 155 -3.58 -25.90 -6.54
C LYS A 155 -3.86 -27.31 -7.02
N LYS A 156 -4.96 -27.53 -7.74
CA LYS A 156 -5.33 -28.87 -8.25
C LYS A 156 -4.27 -29.41 -9.21
N LEU A 157 -3.76 -28.57 -10.10
CA LEU A 157 -2.70 -28.95 -11.05
C LEU A 157 -1.41 -29.32 -10.34
N VAL A 158 -1.01 -28.52 -9.35
CA VAL A 158 0.21 -28.78 -8.57
C VAL A 158 0.06 -30.04 -7.73
N ASP A 159 -1.07 -30.21 -7.02
CA ASP A 159 -1.31 -31.41 -6.20
C ASP A 159 -1.31 -32.69 -7.05
N GLU A 160 -1.87 -32.66 -8.29
CA GLU A 160 -1.84 -33.78 -9.21
C GLU A 160 -0.42 -34.05 -9.75
N ALA A 161 0.30 -32.99 -10.13
CA ALA A 161 1.68 -33.14 -10.60
C ALA A 161 2.59 -33.73 -9.53
N PHE A 162 2.40 -33.36 -8.27
CA PHE A 162 3.21 -33.84 -7.15
C PHE A 162 2.53 -34.98 -6.35
N LYS A 163 1.56 -35.66 -6.94
CA LYS A 163 0.77 -36.71 -6.27
C LYS A 163 1.64 -37.78 -5.60
N TYR A 164 2.65 -38.30 -6.31
CA TYR A 164 3.55 -39.30 -5.77
C TYR A 164 4.32 -38.81 -4.55
N GLU A 165 4.86 -37.59 -4.64
CA GLU A 165 5.63 -36.98 -3.55
C GLU A 165 4.75 -36.68 -2.33
N ILE A 166 3.47 -36.33 -2.56
CA ILE A 166 2.49 -36.10 -1.48
C ILE A 166 2.09 -37.43 -0.82
N GLU A 167 1.75 -38.44 -1.61
CA GLU A 167 1.38 -39.75 -1.11
C GLU A 167 2.54 -40.47 -0.36
N SER A 168 3.78 -40.17 -0.76
CA SER A 168 5.01 -40.64 -0.12
C SER A 168 5.45 -39.79 1.07
N PHE A 169 4.67 -38.78 1.50
CA PHE A 169 5.01 -37.88 2.60
C PHE A 169 6.30 -37.06 2.41
N ILE A 170 6.79 -36.93 1.19
CA ILE A 170 7.93 -36.09 0.80
C ILE A 170 7.52 -34.60 0.79
N LEU A 171 6.31 -34.33 0.29
CA LEU A 171 5.68 -33.01 0.25
C LEU A 171 4.35 -33.01 1.00
N ASN A 172 4.00 -31.84 1.54
CA ASN A 172 2.65 -31.58 1.98
C ASN A 172 1.77 -31.18 0.77
N PRO A 173 0.44 -31.39 0.82
CA PRO A 173 -0.47 -30.81 -0.17
C PRO A 173 -0.27 -29.32 -0.29
N CYS A 174 -0.38 -28.81 -1.52
CA CYS A 174 -0.20 -27.39 -1.81
C CYS A 174 -1.14 -26.51 -0.99
N ARG A 175 -0.62 -25.46 -0.39
CA ARG A 175 -1.38 -24.51 0.44
C ARG A 175 -1.65 -23.23 -0.33
N ILE A 176 -2.89 -22.73 -0.22
CA ILE A 176 -3.29 -21.42 -0.74
C ILE A 176 -3.53 -20.46 0.41
N GLU A 177 -3.03 -19.24 0.28
CA GLU A 177 -3.41 -18.10 1.11
C GLU A 177 -3.92 -16.98 0.20
N SER A 178 -5.20 -16.62 0.35
CA SER A 178 -5.91 -15.62 -0.48
C SER A 178 -6.18 -14.32 0.30
N LYS A 179 -6.82 -13.33 -0.35
CA LYS A 179 -7.08 -11.98 0.18
C LYS A 179 -5.79 -11.23 0.47
N LEU A 180 -4.85 -11.33 -0.44
CA LEU A 180 -3.54 -10.72 -0.37
C LEU A 180 -3.36 -9.70 -1.50
N SER A 181 -2.42 -8.81 -1.29
CA SER A 181 -1.97 -7.83 -2.27
C SER A 181 -0.45 -7.71 -2.22
N ILE A 182 0.16 -7.44 -3.37
CA ILE A 182 1.57 -7.10 -3.47
C ILE A 182 1.69 -5.58 -3.43
N ILE A 183 2.57 -5.05 -2.61
CA ILE A 183 3.02 -3.66 -2.65
C ILE A 183 4.46 -3.62 -3.12
N ALA A 184 4.82 -2.61 -3.92
CA ALA A 184 6.16 -2.45 -4.45
C ALA A 184 6.66 -1.01 -4.31
N LEU A 185 7.90 -0.85 -3.83
CA LEU A 185 8.70 0.35 -4.00
C LEU A 185 9.50 0.23 -5.29
N VAL A 186 9.53 1.28 -6.10
CA VAL A 186 10.25 1.29 -7.38
C VAL A 186 11.19 2.49 -7.48
N GLY A 187 12.41 2.26 -7.96
CA GLY A 187 13.39 3.31 -8.26
C GLY A 187 14.75 2.75 -8.66
N ASP A 188 15.33 3.21 -9.76
CA ASP A 188 16.65 2.78 -10.25
C ASP A 188 17.79 3.10 -9.28
N LYS A 189 17.67 4.20 -8.52
CA LYS A 189 18.68 4.65 -7.53
C LYS A 189 18.61 3.94 -6.20
N MET A 190 17.69 3.00 -6.02
CA MET A 190 17.68 2.13 -4.84
C MET A 190 18.87 1.18 -4.84
N LYS A 191 19.40 0.86 -6.04
CA LYS A 191 20.59 0.03 -6.18
C LYS A 191 21.77 0.62 -5.43
N ASN A 192 22.40 -0.20 -4.60
CA ASN A 192 23.52 0.17 -3.74
C ASN A 192 23.20 1.28 -2.72
N HIS A 193 21.92 1.59 -2.46
CA HIS A 193 21.52 2.56 -1.46
C HIS A 193 21.10 1.87 -0.16
N GLN A 194 21.89 2.06 0.89
CA GLN A 194 21.67 1.41 2.16
C GLN A 194 20.38 1.89 2.85
N GLY A 195 19.70 0.96 3.52
CA GLY A 195 18.62 1.26 4.46
C GLY A 195 17.23 1.45 3.84
N ILE A 196 17.05 1.31 2.52
CA ILE A 196 15.71 1.45 1.89
C ILE A 196 14.76 0.34 2.38
N SER A 197 15.20 -0.93 2.34
CA SER A 197 14.41 -2.06 2.85
C SER A 197 14.08 -1.90 4.33
N GLY A 198 15.07 -1.50 5.15
CA GLY A 198 14.87 -1.22 6.58
C GLY A 198 13.83 -0.12 6.82
N LYS A 199 13.85 0.97 6.02
CA LYS A 199 12.85 2.05 6.10
C LYS A 199 11.46 1.55 5.71
N MET A 200 11.35 0.73 4.66
CA MET A 200 10.07 0.14 4.21
C MET A 200 9.47 -0.73 5.30
N PHE A 201 10.19 -1.76 5.75
CA PHE A 201 9.66 -2.72 6.72
C PHE A 201 9.45 -2.12 8.10
N SER A 202 10.32 -1.18 8.54
CA SER A 202 10.08 -0.41 9.77
C SER A 202 8.80 0.42 9.70
N ALA A 203 8.49 1.02 8.55
CA ALA A 203 7.27 1.80 8.37
C ALA A 203 6.03 0.90 8.44
N LEU A 204 6.06 -0.26 7.77
CA LEU A 204 4.96 -1.23 7.80
C LEU A 204 4.75 -1.79 9.22
N GLY A 205 5.81 -2.26 9.89
CA GLY A 205 5.72 -2.83 11.23
C GLY A 205 5.22 -1.84 12.28
N LYS A 206 5.69 -0.58 12.26
CA LYS A 206 5.21 0.49 13.16
C LYS A 206 3.72 0.81 12.99
N ASN A 207 3.14 0.46 11.86
CA ASN A 207 1.72 0.62 11.59
C ASN A 207 0.93 -0.69 11.68
N ASN A 208 1.52 -1.71 12.33
CA ASN A 208 0.90 -3.02 12.54
C ASN A 208 0.43 -3.69 11.23
N ILE A 209 1.28 -3.60 10.21
CA ILE A 209 1.05 -4.27 8.93
C ILE A 209 1.95 -5.48 8.87
N ASN A 210 1.34 -6.68 8.81
CA ASN A 210 2.07 -7.93 8.69
C ASN A 210 2.51 -8.17 7.25
N VAL A 211 3.78 -8.55 7.08
CA VAL A 211 4.36 -8.92 5.79
C VAL A 211 4.41 -10.45 5.69
N LYS A 212 3.69 -11.01 4.73
CA LYS A 212 3.58 -12.47 4.49
C LYS A 212 4.75 -13.02 3.69
N ALA A 213 5.17 -12.30 2.66
CA ALA A 213 6.29 -12.67 1.80
C ALA A 213 7.01 -11.42 1.28
N ILE A 214 8.28 -11.59 0.94
CA ILE A 214 9.14 -10.52 0.43
C ILE A 214 9.85 -11.01 -0.82
N SER A 215 9.98 -10.16 -1.83
CA SER A 215 10.84 -10.42 -2.98
C SER A 215 11.63 -9.16 -3.33
N GLN A 216 12.94 -9.34 -3.54
CA GLN A 216 13.84 -8.30 -4.02
C GLN A 216 14.83 -8.94 -4.98
N GLY A 217 14.79 -8.54 -6.24
CA GLY A 217 15.73 -9.03 -7.23
C GLY A 217 17.12 -8.39 -7.11
N SER A 218 18.13 -9.02 -7.67
CA SER A 218 19.53 -8.52 -7.72
C SER A 218 19.68 -7.19 -8.45
N SER A 219 18.68 -6.78 -9.23
CA SER A 219 18.63 -5.46 -9.87
C SER A 219 18.40 -4.33 -8.87
N GLU A 220 17.86 -4.63 -7.67
CA GLU A 220 17.51 -3.70 -6.60
C GLU A 220 16.60 -2.53 -7.05
N ARG A 221 15.90 -2.67 -8.20
CA ARG A 221 15.01 -1.63 -8.73
C ARG A 221 13.64 -1.62 -8.09
N ASN A 222 13.24 -2.75 -7.54
CA ASN A 222 12.03 -2.86 -6.76
C ASN A 222 12.27 -3.65 -5.46
N ILE A 223 11.45 -3.36 -4.48
CA ILE A 223 11.31 -4.13 -3.24
C ILE A 223 9.82 -4.40 -3.10
N THR A 224 9.45 -5.66 -3.11
CA THR A 224 8.04 -6.08 -3.02
C THR A 224 7.76 -6.78 -1.69
N ALA A 225 6.56 -6.55 -1.18
CA ALA A 225 6.04 -7.23 -0.01
C ALA A 225 4.59 -7.65 -0.24
N VAL A 226 4.24 -8.84 0.21
CA VAL A 226 2.87 -9.33 0.23
C VAL A 226 2.25 -9.02 1.59
N ILE A 227 1.09 -8.41 1.58
CA ILE A 227 0.33 -8.03 2.77
C ILE A 227 -1.14 -8.43 2.62
N GLU A 228 -1.91 -8.35 3.70
CA GLU A 228 -3.35 -8.53 3.63
C GLU A 228 -4.03 -7.40 2.84
N GLU A 229 -5.04 -7.73 2.06
CA GLU A 229 -5.80 -6.81 1.20
C GLU A 229 -6.36 -5.61 1.99
N ASN A 230 -6.86 -5.86 3.21
CA ASN A 230 -7.41 -4.83 4.09
C ASN A 230 -6.37 -3.77 4.54
N ASP A 231 -5.08 -4.09 4.46
CA ASP A 231 -4.01 -3.19 4.88
C ASP A 231 -3.42 -2.35 3.73
N VAL A 232 -3.80 -2.60 2.47
CA VAL A 232 -3.24 -1.94 1.27
C VAL A 232 -3.29 -0.42 1.38
N LYS A 233 -4.46 0.14 1.68
CA LYS A 233 -4.64 1.59 1.78
C LYS A 233 -3.73 2.19 2.86
N LYS A 234 -3.65 1.57 4.02
CA LYS A 234 -2.80 1.97 5.14
C LYS A 234 -1.33 1.85 4.78
N ALA A 235 -0.92 0.73 4.16
CA ALA A 235 0.44 0.48 3.75
C ALA A 235 0.95 1.53 2.74
N ILE A 236 0.20 1.78 1.66
CA ILE A 236 0.58 2.73 0.62
C ILE A 236 0.70 4.15 1.20
N ASN A 237 -0.27 4.59 2.02
CA ASN A 237 -0.21 5.89 2.68
C ASN A 237 0.98 6.00 3.64
N THR A 238 1.27 4.94 4.42
CA THR A 238 2.41 4.90 5.34
C THR A 238 3.74 4.99 4.60
N LEU A 239 3.90 4.24 3.52
CA LEU A 239 5.10 4.27 2.71
C LEU A 239 5.25 5.60 1.97
N HIS A 240 4.16 6.16 1.44
CA HIS A 240 4.19 7.46 0.78
C HIS A 240 4.64 8.56 1.74
N GLU A 241 4.09 8.63 2.95
CA GLU A 241 4.56 9.55 4.00
C GLU A 241 6.05 9.38 4.27
N ARG A 242 6.51 8.12 4.34
CA ARG A 242 7.90 7.82 4.69
C ARG A 242 8.91 8.22 3.64
N PHE A 243 8.54 8.12 2.34
CA PHE A 243 9.46 8.30 1.22
C PHE A 243 9.29 9.61 0.46
N PHE A 244 8.08 10.19 0.44
CA PHE A 244 7.77 11.35 -0.40
C PHE A 244 7.30 12.59 0.37
N GLU A 245 6.68 12.42 1.55
CA GLU A 245 6.23 13.57 2.31
C GLU A 245 7.38 14.17 3.11
N GLN A 246 7.67 15.43 2.89
CA GLN A 246 8.72 16.16 3.57
C GLN A 246 8.40 16.34 5.06
N ASN A 247 8.69 15.30 5.85
CA ASN A 247 8.68 15.35 7.33
C ASN A 247 7.37 15.81 8.02
N ILE A 248 6.26 15.97 7.32
CA ILE A 248 4.97 16.31 7.96
C ILE A 248 4.26 15.03 8.34
N LYS A 249 4.26 14.71 9.65
CA LYS A 249 3.55 13.55 10.18
C LYS A 249 2.07 13.86 10.33
N GLN A 250 1.20 13.08 9.68
CA GLN A 250 -0.24 13.17 9.86
C GLN A 250 -0.70 12.26 11.00
N ILE A 251 -1.53 12.81 11.90
CA ILE A 251 -2.18 12.08 12.99
C ILE A 251 -3.69 12.17 12.80
N ASN A 252 -4.36 11.03 12.87
CA ASN A 252 -5.82 10.91 12.69
C ASN A 252 -6.49 10.76 14.07
N LEU A 253 -7.37 11.69 14.41
CA LEU A 253 -8.02 11.75 15.70
C LEU A 253 -9.46 11.27 15.63
N PHE A 254 -9.83 10.37 16.56
CA PHE A 254 -11.19 9.89 16.81
C PHE A 254 -11.57 10.35 18.19
N ILE A 255 -12.42 11.38 18.30
CA ILE A 255 -12.67 12.10 19.56
C ILE A 255 -14.07 11.79 20.08
N VAL A 256 -14.15 11.28 21.28
CA VAL A 256 -15.41 11.09 22.00
C VAL A 256 -15.48 12.06 23.18
N GLY A 257 -16.62 12.72 23.33
CA GLY A 257 -16.84 13.77 24.32
C GLY A 257 -16.41 15.16 23.79
N ILE A 258 -17.32 15.83 23.11
CA ILE A 258 -17.13 17.23 22.63
C ILE A 258 -17.90 18.24 23.50
N GLY A 259 -18.01 17.95 24.80
CA GLY A 259 -18.48 18.93 25.80
C GLY A 259 -17.44 20.04 26.04
N ASN A 260 -17.38 20.56 27.29
CA ASN A 260 -16.49 21.68 27.62
C ASN A 260 -15.03 21.44 27.28
N VAL A 261 -14.47 20.27 27.61
CA VAL A 261 -13.06 19.94 27.34
C VAL A 261 -12.84 19.68 25.84
N GLY A 262 -13.68 18.81 25.25
CA GLY A 262 -13.50 18.42 23.85
C GLY A 262 -13.72 19.57 22.87
N SER A 263 -14.67 20.48 23.11
CA SER A 263 -14.84 21.67 22.27
C SER A 263 -13.64 22.61 22.32
N LYS A 264 -13.02 22.77 23.50
CA LYS A 264 -11.78 23.55 23.65
C LYS A 264 -10.62 22.89 22.91
N LEU A 265 -10.50 21.56 22.98
CA LEU A 265 -9.49 20.83 22.23
C LEU A 265 -9.66 21.03 20.71
N LEU A 266 -10.89 20.91 20.17
CA LEU A 266 -11.17 21.13 18.75
C LEU A 266 -10.80 22.56 18.32
N ASN A 267 -11.14 23.56 19.12
CA ASN A 267 -10.77 24.95 18.87
C ASN A 267 -9.25 25.15 18.87
N GLN A 268 -8.53 24.57 19.83
CA GLN A 268 -7.07 24.62 19.86
C GLN A 268 -6.42 23.96 18.66
N ILE A 269 -6.92 22.79 18.25
CA ILE A 269 -6.43 22.11 17.02
C ILE A 269 -6.61 23.02 15.82
N ASN A 270 -7.75 23.68 15.67
CA ASN A 270 -8.01 24.59 14.57
C ASN A 270 -7.06 25.80 14.60
N GLN A 271 -6.98 26.49 15.72
CA GLN A 271 -6.15 27.70 15.89
C GLN A 271 -4.66 27.41 15.73
N GLN A 272 -4.19 26.24 16.18
CA GLN A 272 -2.77 25.87 16.15
C GLN A 272 -2.37 25.11 14.86
N SER A 273 -3.29 24.88 13.92
CA SER A 273 -3.08 24.05 12.75
C SER A 273 -1.85 24.44 11.94
N GLU A 274 -1.70 25.74 11.65
CA GLU A 274 -0.55 26.28 10.89
C GLU A 274 0.77 26.21 11.68
N TYR A 275 0.75 26.47 12.99
CA TYR A 275 1.93 26.33 13.85
C TYR A 275 2.38 24.87 13.91
N LEU A 276 1.46 23.94 14.15
CA LEU A 276 1.74 22.50 14.18
C LEU A 276 2.35 22.02 12.85
N LYS A 277 1.77 22.44 11.74
CA LYS A 277 2.24 22.08 10.40
C LYS A 277 3.63 22.68 10.09
N ASN A 278 3.82 23.96 10.33
CA ASN A 278 5.01 24.67 9.88
C ASN A 278 6.21 24.47 10.83
N LYS A 279 5.99 24.50 12.15
CA LYS A 279 7.04 24.39 13.17
C LYS A 279 7.28 22.96 13.62
N LEU A 280 6.22 22.21 13.94
CA LEU A 280 6.35 20.86 14.48
C LEU A 280 6.23 19.76 13.39
N LYS A 281 5.95 20.15 12.15
CA LYS A 281 5.77 19.21 11.03
C LYS A 281 4.68 18.16 11.34
N LEU A 282 3.62 18.58 12.04
CA LEU A 282 2.48 17.76 12.41
C LEU A 282 1.21 18.29 11.75
N LYS A 283 0.41 17.40 11.17
CA LYS A 283 -0.93 17.69 10.69
C LYS A 283 -1.92 16.85 11.47
N LEU A 284 -2.69 17.48 12.36
CA LEU A 284 -3.79 16.83 13.06
C LEU A 284 -5.03 16.84 12.18
N ARG A 285 -5.64 15.68 12.01
CA ARG A 285 -6.86 15.51 11.23
C ARG A 285 -7.92 14.83 12.09
N VAL A 286 -9.00 15.53 12.39
CA VAL A 286 -10.12 14.98 13.14
C VAL A 286 -11.01 14.18 12.19
N ILE A 287 -11.04 12.87 12.37
CA ILE A 287 -11.76 11.92 11.51
C ILE A 287 -13.17 11.69 12.02
N ALA A 288 -13.32 11.61 13.34
CA ALA A 288 -14.60 11.37 13.97
C ALA A 288 -14.73 12.19 15.24
N ILE A 289 -15.93 12.66 15.48
CA ILE A 289 -16.34 13.26 16.77
C ILE A 289 -17.66 12.67 17.22
N SER A 290 -17.84 12.58 18.54
CA SER A 290 -19.09 12.13 19.15
C SER A 290 -19.41 12.93 20.42
N ASN A 291 -20.67 13.25 20.61
CA ASN A 291 -21.23 13.69 21.89
C ASN A 291 -22.13 12.58 22.46
N SER A 292 -22.92 12.87 23.51
CA SER A 292 -23.82 11.90 24.13
C SER A 292 -25.01 11.47 23.24
N LYS A 293 -25.29 12.19 22.17
CA LYS A 293 -26.48 11.97 21.32
C LYS A 293 -26.12 11.59 19.88
N LYS A 294 -25.09 12.24 19.31
CA LYS A 294 -24.76 12.16 17.88
C LYS A 294 -23.27 11.93 17.65
N MET A 295 -22.96 11.27 16.53
CA MET A 295 -21.60 11.08 16.05
C MET A 295 -21.51 11.33 14.54
N ILE A 296 -20.37 11.84 14.08
CA ILE A 296 -20.06 12.00 12.67
C ILE A 296 -18.67 11.47 12.35
N PHE A 297 -18.52 10.97 11.14
CA PHE A 297 -17.26 10.50 10.56
C PHE A 297 -17.01 11.18 9.23
N ASN A 298 -15.78 11.64 9.00
CA ASN A 298 -15.32 12.12 7.70
C ASN A 298 -13.88 11.66 7.47
N GLU A 299 -13.69 10.75 6.54
CA GLU A 299 -12.38 10.20 6.21
C GLU A 299 -11.38 11.26 5.71
N ASN A 300 -11.86 12.36 5.14
CA ASN A 300 -11.03 13.47 4.68
C ASN A 300 -10.70 14.49 5.77
N GLY A 301 -11.26 14.31 6.97
CA GLY A 301 -11.19 15.23 8.09
C GLY A 301 -12.45 16.09 8.21
N ILE A 302 -12.87 16.30 9.45
CA ILE A 302 -14.01 17.14 9.80
C ILE A 302 -13.53 18.59 9.78
N ASP A 303 -14.31 19.45 9.12
CA ASP A 303 -14.14 20.90 9.17
C ASP A 303 -14.48 21.40 10.56
N LEU A 304 -13.46 21.92 11.28
CA LEU A 304 -13.56 22.32 12.67
C LEU A 304 -14.21 23.72 12.88
N GLU A 305 -14.43 24.46 11.82
CA GLU A 305 -15.18 25.72 11.91
C GLU A 305 -16.69 25.46 11.99
N ASN A 306 -17.17 24.46 11.27
CA ASN A 306 -18.59 24.19 11.09
C ASN A 306 -19.06 22.84 11.68
N TYR A 307 -18.28 22.21 12.58
CA TYR A 307 -18.61 20.87 13.09
C TYR A 307 -19.91 20.86 13.92
N ASN A 308 -20.26 21.96 14.61
CA ASN A 308 -21.46 22.07 15.43
C ASN A 308 -22.75 21.89 14.63
N SER A 309 -22.82 22.44 13.41
CA SER A 309 -23.97 22.25 12.53
C SER A 309 -24.00 20.83 11.95
N LYS A 310 -22.83 20.29 11.59
CA LYS A 310 -22.73 18.97 10.97
C LYS A 310 -23.04 17.82 11.93
N ILE A 311 -22.73 17.96 13.23
CA ILE A 311 -23.00 16.88 14.18
C ILE A 311 -24.49 16.70 14.46
N ILE A 312 -25.31 17.73 14.32
CA ILE A 312 -26.76 17.67 14.50
C ILE A 312 -27.40 16.65 13.53
N SER A 313 -26.92 16.63 12.29
CA SER A 313 -27.35 15.69 11.25
C SER A 313 -26.61 14.35 11.27
N GLY A 314 -25.73 14.12 12.25
CA GLY A 314 -24.98 12.87 12.38
C GLY A 314 -25.81 11.67 12.80
N ASP A 315 -25.19 10.49 12.78
CA ASP A 315 -25.76 9.24 13.29
C ASP A 315 -25.97 9.32 14.81
N ASP A 316 -26.89 8.52 15.34
CA ASP A 316 -27.05 8.38 16.80
C ASP A 316 -25.79 7.75 17.40
N THR A 317 -25.40 8.26 18.58
CA THR A 317 -24.20 7.80 19.26
C THR A 317 -24.35 6.35 19.73
N ASN A 318 -23.48 5.49 19.24
CA ASN A 318 -23.29 4.13 19.67
C ASN A 318 -21.79 3.82 19.68
N ILE A 319 -21.24 3.51 20.85
CA ILE A 319 -19.78 3.31 21.01
C ILE A 319 -19.27 2.09 20.26
N GLU A 320 -20.04 1.01 20.17
CA GLU A 320 -19.65 -0.19 19.43
C GLU A 320 -19.57 0.10 17.93
N ASN A 321 -20.56 0.84 17.42
CA ASN A 321 -20.56 1.30 16.03
C ASN A 321 -19.41 2.27 15.76
N PHE A 322 -19.10 3.16 16.70
CA PHE A 322 -17.94 4.07 16.62
C PHE A 322 -16.63 3.28 16.51
N ILE A 323 -16.43 2.28 17.37
CA ILE A 323 -15.26 1.39 17.34
C ILE A 323 -15.19 0.64 15.99
N SER A 324 -16.30 0.05 15.57
CA SER A 324 -16.38 -0.71 14.31
C SER A 324 -16.01 0.15 13.10
N LYS A 325 -16.56 1.39 13.01
CA LYS A 325 -16.24 2.35 11.94
C LYS A 325 -14.77 2.78 11.99
N ALA A 326 -14.22 3.09 13.17
CA ALA A 326 -12.83 3.48 13.34
C ALA A 326 -11.88 2.36 12.90
N ARG A 327 -12.18 1.10 13.25
CA ARG A 327 -11.42 -0.08 12.80
C ARG A 327 -11.50 -0.29 11.29
N LYS A 328 -12.69 -0.19 10.71
CA LYS A 328 -12.91 -0.38 9.27
C LYS A 328 -12.16 0.66 8.43
N LEU A 329 -12.02 1.88 8.92
CA LEU A 329 -11.24 2.92 8.24
C LEU A 329 -9.74 2.60 8.21
N ASN A 330 -9.24 1.82 9.16
CA ASN A 330 -7.85 1.33 9.25
C ASN A 330 -6.80 2.39 8.86
N LEU A 331 -6.91 3.59 9.43
CA LEU A 331 -6.03 4.72 9.11
C LEU A 331 -4.71 4.63 9.90
N ARG A 332 -3.62 5.05 9.25
CA ARG A 332 -2.30 5.17 9.90
C ARG A 332 -2.30 6.23 11.01
N ASN A 333 -1.37 6.12 11.96
CA ASN A 333 -1.18 7.11 13.04
C ASN A 333 -2.51 7.53 13.70
N SER A 334 -3.35 6.55 14.04
CA SER A 334 -4.67 6.80 14.64
C SER A 334 -4.57 6.96 16.15
N VAL A 335 -5.32 7.93 16.69
CA VAL A 335 -5.42 8.20 18.13
C VAL A 335 -6.90 8.35 18.48
N PHE A 336 -7.34 7.53 19.43
CA PHE A 336 -8.62 7.70 20.09
C PHE A 336 -8.45 8.67 21.26
N VAL A 337 -9.30 9.69 21.31
CA VAL A 337 -9.27 10.72 22.37
C VAL A 337 -10.57 10.67 23.16
N ASP A 338 -10.46 10.36 24.45
CA ASP A 338 -11.59 10.34 25.36
C ASP A 338 -11.58 11.58 26.27
N ASN A 339 -12.51 12.49 26.00
CA ASN A 339 -12.76 13.68 26.81
C ASN A 339 -14.07 13.55 27.63
N THR A 340 -14.55 12.32 27.85
CA THR A 340 -15.76 12.07 28.63
C THR A 340 -15.44 11.88 30.12
N ALA A 341 -16.45 11.86 30.95
CA ALA A 341 -16.40 11.42 32.35
C ALA A 341 -17.02 10.02 32.53
N SER A 342 -17.24 9.28 31.43
CA SER A 342 -17.95 8.00 31.46
C SER A 342 -16.99 6.81 31.65
N SER A 343 -17.24 6.04 32.72
CA SER A 343 -16.52 4.79 32.97
C SER A 343 -16.78 3.71 31.91
N GLU A 344 -17.89 3.78 31.17
CA GLU A 344 -18.22 2.85 30.11
C GLU A 344 -17.25 3.02 28.88
N ILE A 345 -16.87 4.25 28.56
CA ILE A 345 -15.93 4.52 27.47
C ILE A 345 -14.56 3.94 27.80
N SER A 346 -14.09 4.04 29.05
CA SER A 346 -12.77 3.51 29.42
C SER A 346 -12.65 1.98 29.24
N LYS A 347 -13.75 1.23 29.40
CA LYS A 347 -13.79 -0.22 29.17
C LYS A 347 -13.49 -0.57 27.69
N THR A 348 -13.67 0.36 26.77
CA THR A 348 -13.49 0.15 25.33
C THR A 348 -12.05 0.35 24.87
N TYR A 349 -11.15 0.90 25.67
CA TYR A 349 -9.77 1.23 25.26
C TYR A 349 -9.01 0.02 24.71
N LYS A 350 -9.23 -1.17 25.28
CA LYS A 350 -8.62 -2.41 24.80
C LYS A 350 -8.92 -2.69 23.32
N HIS A 351 -10.12 -2.31 22.83
CA HIS A 351 -10.49 -2.51 21.43
C HIS A 351 -9.72 -1.60 20.49
N PHE A 352 -9.41 -0.38 20.91
CA PHE A 352 -8.58 0.54 20.12
C PHE A 352 -7.10 0.09 20.13
N LEU A 353 -6.55 -0.20 21.30
CA LEU A 353 -5.13 -0.60 21.45
C LEU A 353 -4.80 -1.88 20.67
N LYS A 354 -5.69 -2.89 20.68
CA LYS A 354 -5.54 -4.11 19.89
C LYS A 354 -5.48 -3.87 18.37
N ASN A 355 -6.00 -2.73 17.90
CA ASN A 355 -6.01 -2.34 16.49
C ASN A 355 -5.00 -1.23 16.19
N ASN A 356 -3.98 -1.08 17.04
CA ASN A 356 -2.93 -0.08 16.89
C ASN A 356 -3.46 1.37 16.81
N ILE A 357 -4.57 1.65 17.48
CA ILE A 357 -5.10 2.98 17.69
C ILE A 357 -4.70 3.39 19.11
N ASN A 358 -3.81 4.38 19.22
CA ASN A 358 -3.36 4.88 20.51
C ASN A 358 -4.52 5.53 21.27
N VAL A 359 -4.46 5.53 22.60
CA VAL A 359 -5.48 6.15 23.44
C VAL A 359 -4.88 7.32 24.21
N VAL A 360 -5.55 8.45 24.15
CA VAL A 360 -5.26 9.64 24.97
C VAL A 360 -6.55 9.99 25.69
N THR A 361 -6.48 10.17 27.01
CA THR A 361 -7.67 10.41 27.80
C THR A 361 -7.41 11.41 28.93
N CYS A 362 -8.39 12.25 29.22
CA CYS A 362 -8.51 13.02 30.44
C CYS A 362 -9.58 12.44 31.38
N ASN A 363 -10.19 11.31 31.03
CA ASN A 363 -11.10 10.56 31.87
C ASN A 363 -10.32 9.86 33.00
N LYS A 364 -10.77 9.97 34.22
CA LYS A 364 -10.14 9.36 35.39
C LYS A 364 -10.67 7.96 35.67
#